data_32737be7f5ecd1264e08478de2f2070e
#
_entry.id   32737be7f5ecd1264e08478de2f2070e
#
_cell.length_a   1.000
_cell.length_b   1.000
_cell.length_c   1.000
_cell.angle_alpha   90.00
_cell.angle_beta   90.00
_cell.angle_gamma   90.00
#
_symmetry.space_group_name_H-M   'P 1'
#
loop_
_entity.id
_entity.type
_entity.pdbx_description
1 polymer ?
#
loop_
_entity_poly.entity_id
_entity_poly.type
_entity_poly.pdbx_seq_one_letter_code
_entity_poly.pdbx_strand_id
1 'polypeptide(L)'
;DLKNWKSFINKQDIFTDSLWLLPERDSSGAHSDIFHGGFIPQLPRQAILRFTKPFGTVIDAFSGYGTTLIECRRWGRHGVGVEINKERFDLAQNRIEKEPNKYDVKTFTINGDSATIDFKSHLKEKGLKKASLVVLHPPYHNIIDYGENKDNLSNAPTLESFLKKYSDIVEKYSSSYEI
;
A
#
# COMPACT_ATOMS: atom_id res chain seq x y z
N ASP A 1 19.96 -6.05 -6.41
CA ASP A 1 20.84 -6.91 -7.19
C ASP A 1 21.00 -8.24 -6.45
N LEU A 2 20.41 -9.30 -7.01
CA LEU A 2 20.48 -10.67 -6.47
C LEU A 2 21.93 -11.21 -6.35
N LYS A 3 22.88 -10.57 -7.01
CA LYS A 3 24.31 -10.90 -6.89
C LYS A 3 24.90 -10.52 -5.52
N ASN A 4 24.21 -9.70 -4.75
CA ASN A 4 24.69 -9.26 -3.45
C ASN A 4 23.73 -9.65 -2.31
N TRP A 5 23.15 -10.85 -2.40
CA TRP A 5 22.19 -11.37 -1.41
C TRP A 5 22.72 -11.38 0.02
N LYS A 6 24.03 -11.55 0.22
CA LYS A 6 24.68 -11.50 1.53
C LYS A 6 24.54 -10.12 2.21
N SER A 7 24.45 -9.04 1.43
CA SER A 7 24.22 -7.70 1.98
C SER A 7 22.79 -7.52 2.52
N PHE A 8 21.84 -8.38 2.09
CA PHE A 8 20.47 -8.37 2.58
C PHE A 8 20.33 -9.15 3.90
N ILE A 9 21.07 -10.27 4.07
CA ILE A 9 21.02 -11.09 5.28
C ILE A 9 21.51 -10.31 6.51
N ASN A 10 22.47 -9.43 6.33
CA ASN A 10 23.03 -8.61 7.43
C ASN A 10 22.19 -7.37 7.76
N LYS A 11 21.11 -7.10 7.04
CA LYS A 11 20.16 -6.05 7.40
C LYS A 11 19.12 -6.66 8.34
N GLN A 12 19.19 -6.31 9.61
CA GLN A 12 18.26 -6.74 10.68
C GLN A 12 16.79 -6.53 10.35
N ASP A 13 16.49 -5.75 9.28
CA ASP A 13 15.15 -5.36 8.87
C ASP A 13 14.51 -6.29 7.84
N ILE A 14 15.25 -7.26 7.26
CA ILE A 14 14.74 -8.20 6.26
C ILE A 14 14.65 -9.60 6.86
N PHE A 15 13.43 -10.13 6.95
CA PHE A 15 13.19 -11.49 7.39
C PHE A 15 13.52 -12.46 6.25
N THR A 16 14.39 -13.42 6.49
CA THR A 16 14.82 -14.41 5.48
C THR A 16 14.09 -15.74 5.62
N ASP A 17 13.48 -16.00 6.77
CA ASP A 17 12.76 -17.23 7.06
C ASP A 17 11.41 -17.30 6.34
N SER A 18 10.90 -18.51 6.16
CA SER A 18 9.56 -18.76 5.61
C SER A 18 8.44 -18.52 6.63
N LEU A 19 8.77 -18.57 7.92
CA LEU A 19 7.86 -18.25 9.03
C LEU A 19 8.28 -16.93 9.68
N TRP A 20 7.40 -15.95 9.69
CA TRP A 20 7.60 -14.67 10.35
C TRP A 20 6.81 -14.62 11.64
N LEU A 21 7.52 -14.58 12.76
CA LEU A 21 6.93 -14.35 14.06
C LEU A 21 6.95 -12.85 14.35
N LEU A 22 5.80 -12.24 14.38
CA LEU A 22 5.59 -10.81 14.59
C LEU A 22 4.85 -10.61 15.91
N PRO A 23 5.57 -10.60 17.04
CA PRO A 23 4.94 -10.58 18.38
C PRO A 23 4.15 -9.29 18.63
N GLU A 24 4.61 -8.18 18.07
CA GLU A 24 3.99 -6.87 18.28
C GLU A 24 3.92 -6.07 16.97
N ARG A 25 2.88 -5.24 16.86
CA ARG A 25 2.74 -4.26 15.80
C ARG A 25 3.79 -3.16 16.01
N ASP A 26 4.50 -2.76 14.95
CA ASP A 26 5.30 -1.53 14.97
C ASP A 26 4.37 -0.32 15.14
N SER A 27 4.50 0.38 16.26
CA SER A 27 3.75 1.59 16.61
C SER A 27 4.62 2.85 16.60
N SER A 28 5.83 2.78 16.05
CA SER A 28 6.75 3.91 16.02
C SER A 28 6.36 5.00 15.02
N GLY A 29 6.68 6.25 15.33
CA GLY A 29 6.43 7.41 14.46
C GLY A 29 4.96 7.52 14.04
N ALA A 30 4.70 7.66 12.75
CA ALA A 30 3.34 7.78 12.22
C ALA A 30 2.48 6.49 12.33
N HIS A 31 3.04 5.40 12.85
CA HIS A 31 2.29 4.17 13.14
C HIS A 31 1.73 4.11 14.57
N SER A 32 1.88 5.16 15.36
CA SER A 32 1.38 5.24 16.76
C SER A 32 -0.13 5.00 16.88
N ASP A 33 -0.89 5.36 15.84
CA ASP A 33 -2.35 5.19 15.85
C ASP A 33 -2.72 3.78 15.38
N ILE A 34 -3.64 3.14 16.10
CA ILE A 34 -4.15 1.81 15.79
C ILE A 34 -5.53 1.94 15.18
N PHE A 35 -5.69 1.40 13.96
CA PHE A 35 -6.96 1.38 13.25
C PHE A 35 -7.37 -0.05 12.94
N HIS A 36 -8.67 -0.33 13.07
CA HIS A 36 -9.22 -1.63 12.71
C HIS A 36 -9.13 -1.88 11.20
N GLY A 37 -8.81 -3.12 10.81
CA GLY A 37 -8.72 -3.54 9.41
C GLY A 37 -7.39 -3.20 8.71
N GLY A 38 -6.46 -2.53 9.39
CA GLY A 38 -5.12 -2.29 8.84
C GLY A 38 -4.15 -3.42 9.17
N PHE A 39 -3.39 -3.90 8.18
CA PHE A 39 -2.31 -4.84 8.46
C PHE A 39 -1.14 -4.16 9.19
N ILE A 40 -0.31 -4.99 9.83
CA ILE A 40 0.84 -4.47 10.60
C ILE A 40 1.91 -3.89 9.66
N PRO A 41 2.61 -2.80 10.06
CA PRO A 41 3.59 -2.12 9.21
C PRO A 41 4.73 -3.02 8.71
N GLN A 42 5.08 -4.04 9.47
CA GLN A 42 6.14 -4.97 9.12
C GLN A 42 5.85 -5.75 7.82
N LEU A 43 4.59 -6.02 7.47
CA LEU A 43 4.23 -6.72 6.24
C LEU A 43 4.58 -5.90 4.98
N PRO A 44 4.06 -4.67 4.78
CA PRO A 44 4.44 -3.87 3.62
C PRO A 44 5.93 -3.50 3.64
N ARG A 45 6.56 -3.31 4.81
CA ARG A 45 8.01 -3.12 4.92
C ARG A 45 8.78 -4.26 4.27
N GLN A 46 8.45 -5.51 4.58
CA GLN A 46 9.11 -6.66 3.99
C GLN A 46 8.92 -6.73 2.48
N ALA A 47 7.70 -6.47 1.98
CA ALA A 47 7.43 -6.43 0.55
C ALA A 47 8.24 -5.32 -0.15
N ILE A 48 8.26 -4.12 0.40
CA ILE A 48 8.99 -2.96 -0.13
C ILE A 48 10.50 -3.26 -0.21
N LEU A 49 11.09 -3.74 0.90
CA LEU A 49 12.53 -3.99 0.96
C LEU A 49 12.99 -5.12 0.04
N ARG A 50 12.17 -6.13 -0.15
CA ARG A 50 12.49 -7.30 -0.97
C ARG A 50 12.29 -7.08 -2.46
N PHE A 51 11.22 -6.39 -2.84
CA PHE A 51 10.77 -6.36 -4.22
C PHE A 51 10.97 -5.00 -4.90
N THR A 52 11.49 -3.99 -4.20
CA THR A 52 11.72 -2.68 -4.80
C THR A 52 13.14 -2.18 -4.57
N LYS A 53 13.65 -1.41 -5.53
CA LYS A 53 14.89 -0.64 -5.38
C LYS A 53 14.59 0.71 -4.69
N PRO A 54 15.59 1.37 -4.07
CA PRO A 54 15.45 2.77 -3.66
C PRO A 54 14.89 3.62 -4.79
N PHE A 55 13.98 4.55 -4.46
CA PHE A 55 13.23 5.39 -5.40
C PHE A 55 12.31 4.66 -6.38
N GLY A 56 12.11 3.34 -6.23
CA GLY A 56 11.07 2.61 -6.93
C GLY A 56 9.68 3.05 -6.51
N THR A 57 8.69 2.90 -7.38
CA THR A 57 7.29 3.27 -7.12
C THR A 57 6.51 2.08 -6.58
N VAL A 58 5.83 2.28 -5.48
CA VAL A 58 4.90 1.31 -4.86
C VAL A 58 3.48 1.86 -4.98
N ILE A 59 2.56 1.03 -5.43
CA ILE A 59 1.13 1.36 -5.47
C ILE A 59 0.40 0.51 -4.44
N ASP A 60 -0.45 1.13 -3.62
CA ASP A 60 -1.39 0.45 -2.73
C ASP A 60 -2.81 0.79 -3.18
N ALA A 61 -3.48 -0.18 -3.79
CA ALA A 61 -4.81 0.03 -4.35
C ALA A 61 -5.92 0.12 -3.28
N PHE A 62 -5.62 -0.21 -2.03
CA PHE A 62 -6.54 -0.16 -0.89
C PHE A 62 -5.85 0.43 0.33
N SER A 63 -5.34 1.65 0.19
CA SER A 63 -4.35 2.22 1.12
C SER A 63 -4.88 2.49 2.53
N GLY A 64 -6.19 2.53 2.72
CA GLY A 64 -6.80 2.75 4.03
C GLY A 64 -6.18 3.96 4.74
N TYR A 65 -5.63 3.73 5.90
CA TYR A 65 -4.97 4.75 6.72
C TYR A 65 -3.49 5.01 6.35
N GLY A 66 -3.02 4.56 5.17
CA GLY A 66 -1.72 4.91 4.60
C GLY A 66 -0.51 4.14 5.15
N THR A 67 -0.70 2.98 5.77
CA THR A 67 0.39 2.19 6.37
C THR A 67 1.51 1.88 5.37
N THR A 68 1.17 1.43 4.17
CA THR A 68 2.14 1.15 3.10
C THR A 68 2.93 2.40 2.69
N LEU A 69 2.26 3.55 2.62
CA LEU A 69 2.88 4.80 2.17
C LEU A 69 3.83 5.38 3.22
N ILE A 70 3.51 5.20 4.50
CA ILE A 70 4.41 5.53 5.61
C ILE A 70 5.69 4.70 5.49
N GLU A 71 5.57 3.40 5.23
CA GLU A 71 6.74 2.53 5.02
C GLU A 71 7.53 2.92 3.75
N CYS A 72 6.84 3.31 2.66
CA CYS A 72 7.52 3.84 1.48
C CYS A 72 8.40 5.04 1.83
N ARG A 73 7.87 5.98 2.62
CA ARG A 73 8.58 7.19 3.06
C ARG A 73 9.77 6.87 3.94
N ARG A 74 9.62 5.94 4.88
CA ARG A 74 10.70 5.46 5.77
C ARG A 74 11.86 4.84 5.02
N TRP A 75 11.56 4.10 3.96
CA TRP A 75 12.53 3.29 3.26
C TRP A 75 12.95 3.86 1.90
N GLY A 76 12.60 5.10 1.59
CA GLY A 76 13.06 5.81 0.40
C GLY A 76 12.47 5.26 -0.90
N ARG A 77 11.16 4.95 -0.89
CA ARG A 77 10.39 4.60 -2.09
C ARG A 77 9.29 5.61 -2.33
N HIS A 78 8.95 5.86 -3.60
CA HIS A 78 7.73 6.57 -3.92
C HIS A 78 6.53 5.70 -3.58
N GLY A 79 5.47 6.29 -3.01
CA GLY A 79 4.26 5.57 -2.63
C GLY A 79 3.01 6.28 -3.13
N VAL A 80 2.13 5.54 -3.80
CA VAL A 80 0.83 6.03 -4.27
C VAL A 80 -0.26 5.13 -3.74
N GLY A 81 -1.18 5.69 -2.96
CA GLY A 81 -2.32 4.98 -2.41
C GLY A 81 -3.62 5.39 -3.06
N VAL A 82 -4.60 4.49 -3.09
CA VAL A 82 -5.98 4.80 -3.46
C VAL A 82 -6.87 4.45 -2.27
N GLU A 83 -7.74 5.38 -1.89
CA GLU A 83 -8.70 5.20 -0.81
C GLU A 83 -10.05 5.81 -1.20
N ILE A 84 -11.10 4.98 -1.16
CA ILE A 84 -12.45 5.39 -1.55
C ILE A 84 -13.16 6.21 -0.47
N ASN A 85 -12.88 5.93 0.81
CA ASN A 85 -13.48 6.63 1.93
C ASN A 85 -12.75 7.96 2.18
N LYS A 86 -13.47 9.06 2.06
CA LYS A 86 -12.89 10.42 2.18
C LYS A 86 -12.28 10.68 3.54
N GLU A 87 -12.89 10.23 4.61
CA GLU A 87 -12.38 10.43 5.97
C GLU A 87 -11.06 9.69 6.18
N ARG A 88 -10.99 8.42 5.74
CA ARG A 88 -9.74 7.63 5.80
C ARG A 88 -8.66 8.22 4.92
N PHE A 89 -9.03 8.71 3.75
CA PHE A 89 -8.11 9.42 2.86
C PHE A 89 -7.49 10.64 3.57
N ASP A 90 -8.30 11.50 4.22
CA ASP A 90 -7.81 12.69 4.93
C ASP A 90 -6.91 12.31 6.11
N LEU A 91 -7.30 11.28 6.87
CA LEU A 91 -6.47 10.76 7.96
C LEU A 91 -5.15 10.17 7.44
N ALA A 92 -5.17 9.43 6.33
CA ALA A 92 -3.97 8.88 5.71
C ALA A 92 -2.99 9.97 5.29
N GLN A 93 -3.46 11.03 4.63
CA GLN A 93 -2.64 12.19 4.25
C GLN A 93 -1.94 12.79 5.47
N ASN A 94 -2.69 13.10 6.52
CA ASN A 94 -2.16 13.66 7.76
C ASN A 94 -1.09 12.75 8.40
N ARG A 95 -1.31 11.44 8.41
CA ARG A 95 -0.36 10.47 8.97
C ARG A 95 0.92 10.36 8.14
N ILE A 96 0.78 10.32 6.82
CA ILE A 96 1.92 10.28 5.91
C ILE A 96 2.77 11.54 6.07
N GLU A 97 2.16 12.71 6.22
CA GLU A 97 2.87 13.97 6.40
C GLU A 97 3.63 14.05 7.74
N LYS A 98 3.12 13.43 8.78
CA LYS A 98 3.82 13.32 10.09
C LYS A 98 5.09 12.47 10.02
N GLU A 99 5.21 11.55 9.08
CA GLU A 99 6.41 10.73 8.93
C GLU A 99 7.54 11.56 8.27
N PRO A 100 8.76 11.60 8.83
CA PRO A 100 9.87 12.32 8.23
C PRO A 100 10.22 11.81 6.83
N ASN A 101 10.33 12.72 5.87
CA ASN A 101 10.70 12.39 4.48
C ASN A 101 12.21 12.56 4.24
N LYS A 102 13.01 11.68 4.84
CA LYS A 102 14.48 11.75 4.79
C LYS A 102 15.08 11.58 3.39
N TYR A 103 14.33 10.96 2.48
CA TYR A 103 14.80 10.61 1.13
C TYR A 103 14.18 11.47 0.04
N ASP A 104 13.38 12.45 0.41
CA ASP A 104 12.65 13.33 -0.53
C ASP A 104 11.83 12.54 -1.57
N VAL A 105 11.16 11.48 -1.12
CA VAL A 105 10.30 10.67 -1.97
C VAL A 105 8.88 11.21 -2.03
N LYS A 106 8.19 10.92 -3.12
CA LYS A 106 6.78 11.30 -3.33
C LYS A 106 5.88 10.24 -2.70
N THR A 107 5.10 10.63 -1.70
CA THR A 107 4.13 9.75 -1.03
C THR A 107 2.81 10.49 -0.89
N PHE A 108 1.75 9.97 -1.49
CA PHE A 108 0.43 10.60 -1.50
C PHE A 108 -0.68 9.58 -1.72
N THR A 109 -1.88 9.91 -1.29
CA THR A 109 -3.09 9.15 -1.56
C THR A 109 -3.96 9.86 -2.59
N ILE A 110 -4.80 9.11 -3.28
CA ILE A 110 -5.82 9.57 -4.22
C ILE A 110 -7.18 9.14 -3.66
N ASN A 111 -8.10 10.08 -3.53
CA ASN A 111 -9.45 9.72 -3.12
C ASN A 111 -10.26 9.24 -4.33
N GLY A 112 -10.64 7.97 -4.34
CA GLY A 112 -11.36 7.36 -5.45
C GLY A 112 -11.52 5.86 -5.35
N ASP A 113 -12.28 5.28 -6.26
CA ASP A 113 -12.45 3.83 -6.39
C ASP A 113 -11.33 3.23 -7.22
N SER A 114 -10.62 2.25 -6.66
CA SER A 114 -9.53 1.53 -7.33
C SER A 114 -9.94 0.85 -8.63
N ALA A 115 -11.22 0.50 -8.79
CA ALA A 115 -11.73 -0.05 -10.03
C ALA A 115 -11.74 0.97 -11.17
N THR A 116 -12.04 2.24 -10.89
CA THR A 116 -12.30 3.26 -11.91
C THR A 116 -11.23 4.34 -12.02
N ILE A 117 -10.47 4.61 -10.95
CA ILE A 117 -9.48 5.70 -10.93
C ILE A 117 -8.41 5.55 -12.02
N ASP A 118 -8.08 6.62 -12.72
CA ASP A 118 -6.95 6.67 -13.64
C ASP A 118 -5.63 6.97 -12.89
N PHE A 119 -5.13 5.97 -12.18
CA PHE A 119 -3.89 6.12 -11.42
C PHE A 119 -2.66 6.37 -12.31
N LYS A 120 -2.69 5.97 -13.60
CA LYS A 120 -1.58 6.20 -14.54
C LYS A 120 -1.39 7.68 -14.84
N SER A 121 -2.48 8.43 -15.02
CA SER A 121 -2.42 9.88 -15.15
C SER A 121 -1.86 10.54 -13.90
N HIS A 122 -2.27 10.11 -12.71
CA HIS A 122 -1.72 10.63 -11.45
C HIS A 122 -0.23 10.34 -11.28
N LEU A 123 0.24 9.15 -11.68
CA LEU A 123 1.68 8.86 -11.70
C LEU A 123 2.42 9.82 -12.63
N LYS A 124 1.92 10.00 -13.85
CA LYS A 124 2.51 10.90 -14.87
C LYS A 124 2.58 12.33 -14.39
N GLU A 125 1.50 12.88 -13.83
CA GLU A 125 1.45 14.24 -13.25
C GLU A 125 2.51 14.46 -12.17
N LYS A 126 2.78 13.44 -11.37
CA LYS A 126 3.83 13.48 -10.35
C LYS A 126 5.22 13.11 -10.87
N GLY A 127 5.37 12.87 -12.17
CA GLY A 127 6.65 12.46 -12.78
C GLY A 127 7.15 11.11 -12.24
N LEU A 128 6.23 10.21 -11.88
CA LEU A 128 6.54 8.87 -11.46
C LEU A 128 6.47 7.90 -12.63
N LYS A 129 7.34 6.90 -12.59
CA LYS A 129 7.37 5.81 -13.56
C LYS A 129 6.37 4.72 -13.18
N LYS A 130 6.36 3.63 -13.97
CA LYS A 130 5.60 2.42 -13.68
C LYS A 130 5.90 1.85 -12.29
N ALA A 131 4.95 1.10 -11.74
CA ALA A 131 5.09 0.50 -10.43
C ALA A 131 6.17 -0.60 -10.42
N SER A 132 6.98 -0.62 -9.35
CA SER A 132 7.89 -1.73 -9.03
C SER A 132 7.22 -2.76 -8.12
N LEU A 133 6.16 -2.36 -7.41
CA LEU A 133 5.38 -3.20 -6.51
C LEU A 133 3.94 -2.67 -6.47
N VAL A 134 2.98 -3.57 -6.53
CA VAL A 134 1.58 -3.28 -6.22
C VAL A 134 1.18 -4.09 -4.99
N VAL A 135 0.61 -3.41 -4.01
CA VAL A 135 0.04 -4.00 -2.80
C VAL A 135 -1.48 -4.03 -2.96
N LEU A 136 -2.05 -5.18 -2.77
CA LEU A 136 -3.50 -5.40 -2.86
C LEU A 136 -3.96 -6.05 -1.55
N HIS A 137 -4.47 -5.23 -0.64
CA HIS A 137 -5.09 -5.66 0.61
C HIS A 137 -6.55 -5.18 0.63
N PRO A 138 -7.44 -5.87 -0.10
CA PRO A 138 -8.82 -5.45 -0.25
C PRO A 138 -9.57 -5.51 1.07
N PRO A 139 -10.66 -4.73 1.22
CA PRO A 139 -11.57 -4.90 2.33
C PRO A 139 -12.19 -6.31 2.30
N TYR A 140 -12.44 -6.87 3.47
CA TYR A 140 -13.08 -8.19 3.60
C TYR A 140 -14.58 -8.08 3.29
N HIS A 141 -15.04 -8.87 2.32
CA HIS A 141 -16.44 -8.87 1.94
C HIS A 141 -17.35 -9.14 3.15
N ASN A 142 -18.22 -8.17 3.46
CA ASN A 142 -19.27 -8.27 4.49
C ASN A 142 -18.81 -8.75 5.90
N ILE A 143 -17.51 -8.69 6.21
CA ILE A 143 -16.96 -9.08 7.51
C ILE A 143 -16.74 -7.84 8.38
N ILE A 144 -16.26 -6.76 7.79
CA ILE A 144 -16.00 -5.50 8.48
C ILE A 144 -16.77 -4.40 7.77
N ASP A 145 -17.43 -3.55 8.54
CA ASP A 145 -18.09 -2.35 8.03
C ASP A 145 -17.03 -1.29 7.66
N TYR A 146 -16.93 -0.99 6.37
CA TYR A 146 -16.06 0.05 5.83
C TYR A 146 -16.84 1.31 5.40
N GLY A 147 -18.11 1.43 5.80
CA GLY A 147 -19.00 2.54 5.47
C GLY A 147 -19.95 2.26 4.31
N GLU A 148 -20.96 3.12 4.17
CA GLU A 148 -22.12 2.90 3.28
C GLU A 148 -21.88 3.18 1.79
N ASN A 149 -20.64 3.51 1.38
CA ASN A 149 -20.36 3.79 -0.02
C ASN A 149 -20.64 2.56 -0.89
N LYS A 150 -21.60 2.67 -1.82
CA LYS A 150 -22.00 1.57 -2.72
C LYS A 150 -20.87 1.08 -3.63
N ASP A 151 -19.90 1.93 -3.93
CA ASP A 151 -18.74 1.58 -4.74
C ASP A 151 -17.65 0.87 -3.93
N ASN A 152 -17.78 0.84 -2.61
CA ASN A 152 -16.87 0.09 -1.77
C ASN A 152 -16.99 -1.41 -2.04
N LEU A 153 -15.86 -2.05 -2.30
CA LEU A 153 -15.80 -3.48 -2.62
C LEU A 153 -16.43 -4.36 -1.52
N SER A 154 -16.31 -3.98 -0.23
CA SER A 154 -16.93 -4.71 0.89
C SER A 154 -18.46 -4.77 0.81
N ASN A 155 -19.08 -3.79 0.15
CA ASN A 155 -20.53 -3.67 0.02
C ASN A 155 -21.08 -4.36 -1.24
N ALA A 156 -20.26 -5.16 -1.92
CA ALA A 156 -20.71 -5.97 -3.05
C ALA A 156 -21.85 -6.90 -2.58
N PRO A 157 -22.98 -6.98 -3.34
CA PRO A 157 -24.19 -7.69 -2.89
C PRO A 157 -23.98 -9.21 -2.77
N THR A 158 -23.02 -9.77 -3.48
CA THR A 158 -22.70 -11.21 -3.43
C THR A 158 -21.19 -11.40 -3.46
N LEU A 159 -20.74 -12.56 -2.97
CA LEU A 159 -19.34 -12.95 -3.06
C LEU A 159 -18.84 -13.01 -4.51
N GLU A 160 -19.69 -13.45 -5.43
CA GLU A 160 -19.36 -13.51 -6.86
C GLU A 160 -19.11 -12.11 -7.43
N SER A 161 -19.97 -11.14 -7.12
CA SER A 161 -19.78 -9.74 -7.56
C SER A 161 -18.54 -9.10 -6.91
N PHE A 162 -18.25 -9.45 -5.65
CA PHE A 162 -17.02 -9.04 -4.98
C PHE A 162 -15.78 -9.56 -5.72
N LEU A 163 -15.73 -10.88 -5.97
CA LEU A 163 -14.60 -11.52 -6.64
C LEU A 163 -14.42 -11.00 -8.07
N LYS A 164 -15.50 -10.77 -8.81
CA LYS A 164 -15.44 -10.19 -10.14
C LYS A 164 -14.82 -8.79 -10.10
N LYS A 165 -15.35 -7.88 -9.29
CA LYS A 165 -14.81 -6.52 -9.16
C LYS A 165 -13.36 -6.53 -8.69
N TYR A 166 -13.00 -7.42 -7.78
CA TYR A 166 -11.62 -7.58 -7.33
C TYR A 166 -10.69 -8.08 -8.45
N SER A 167 -11.13 -9.06 -9.26
CA SER A 167 -10.37 -9.54 -10.43
C SER A 167 -10.10 -8.41 -11.43
N ASP A 168 -11.11 -7.60 -11.73
CA ASP A 168 -10.98 -6.44 -12.63
C ASP A 168 -9.93 -5.44 -12.10
N ILE A 169 -9.89 -5.22 -10.78
CA ILE A 169 -8.86 -4.39 -10.14
C ILE A 169 -7.48 -5.04 -10.29
N VAL A 170 -7.34 -6.34 -10.01
CA VAL A 170 -6.07 -7.05 -10.15
C VAL A 170 -5.52 -6.94 -11.58
N GLU A 171 -6.35 -7.17 -12.60
CA GLU A 171 -5.96 -7.03 -14.00
C GLU A 171 -5.51 -5.62 -14.35
N LYS A 172 -6.27 -4.61 -13.92
CA LYS A 172 -5.96 -3.19 -14.12
C LYS A 172 -4.58 -2.82 -13.56
N TYR A 173 -4.29 -3.23 -12.33
CA TYR A 173 -3.03 -2.90 -11.69
C TYR A 173 -1.87 -3.78 -12.16
N SER A 174 -2.13 -5.03 -12.58
CA SER A 174 -1.12 -5.90 -13.19
C SER A 174 -0.55 -5.32 -14.47
N SER A 175 -1.34 -4.60 -15.27
CA SER A 175 -0.87 -3.91 -16.48
C SER A 175 0.06 -2.72 -16.21
N SER A 176 0.36 -2.41 -14.96
CA SER A 176 1.17 -1.26 -14.51
C SER A 176 2.62 -1.60 -14.25
N TYR A 177 2.96 -2.90 -14.27
CA TYR A 177 4.33 -3.35 -14.05
C TYR A 177 5.26 -3.07 -15.23
N GLU A 178 6.52 -2.75 -14.92
CA GLU A 178 7.65 -3.05 -15.80
C GLU A 178 8.17 -4.45 -15.43
N ILE A 179 8.11 -5.36 -16.36
CA ILE A 179 8.90 -6.59 -16.33
C ILE A 179 10.33 -6.27 -16.76
#